data_1cd4355730d0edeb145b30c9a219c5f7
#
_entry.id   1cd4355730d0edeb145b30c9a219c5f7
#
_cell.length_a   1.000
_cell.length_b   1.000
_cell.length_c   1.000
_cell.angle_alpha   90.00
_cell.angle_beta   90.00
_cell.angle_gamma   90.00
#
_symmetry.space_group_name_H-M   'P 1'
#
loop_
_entity.id
_entity.type
_entity.pdbx_description
1 polymer ?
#
loop_
_entity_poly.entity_id
_entity_poly.type
_entity_poly.pdbx_seq_one_letter_code
_entity_poly.pdbx_strand_id
1 'polypeptide(L)'
;MNQPRFKIKELKPINVQDGFLVDGFPSAGFASAIASESLIHTTGFEVAAIIDSDTFPPVSLIKDGIPNYPTRIFVQNELNVAIFSSYLTLHESLHKQMARFMLSWAKKHGIKYIITSIGVRAPNQTEQIVAAGSTEEARKKILEAGIHVLQHGTIPGIPGSLLNQGMLSGQNVIAVLFNSMEQGPDFKSSAQLCMAISKLVPGASCDISTLNKEAQIAEKIIKETDNEAKNLKEGMYQ
;
A
#
# COMPACT_ATOMS: atom_id res chain seq x y z
N MET A 1 -9.00 18.67 -19.54
CA MET A 1 -9.13 17.31 -18.92
C MET A 1 -9.36 17.49 -17.44
N ASN A 2 -10.53 17.06 -16.92
CA ASN A 2 -10.75 17.08 -15.47
C ASN A 2 -9.75 16.14 -14.80
N GLN A 3 -9.03 16.66 -13.80
CA GLN A 3 -8.15 15.80 -12.99
C GLN A 3 -9.02 14.81 -12.22
N PRO A 4 -8.68 13.50 -12.18
CA PRO A 4 -9.41 12.53 -11.40
C PRO A 4 -9.46 12.97 -9.95
N ARG A 5 -10.67 13.05 -9.39
CA ARG A 5 -10.90 13.42 -8.01
C ARG A 5 -11.13 12.15 -7.21
N PHE A 6 -10.19 11.81 -6.35
CA PHE A 6 -10.42 10.80 -5.32
C PHE A 6 -11.32 11.39 -4.23
N LYS A 7 -12.37 10.65 -3.89
CA LYS A 7 -13.34 11.02 -2.86
C LYS A 7 -13.17 10.07 -1.68
N ILE A 8 -13.13 10.62 -0.47
CA ILE A 8 -13.17 9.82 0.75
C ILE A 8 -14.54 9.99 1.40
N LYS A 9 -15.12 8.85 1.81
CA LYS A 9 -16.26 8.83 2.72
C LYS A 9 -15.81 8.18 4.01
N GLU A 10 -15.63 8.98 5.04
CA GLU A 10 -15.33 8.51 6.38
C GLU A 10 -16.57 7.82 6.96
N LEU A 11 -16.38 6.64 7.54
CA LEU A 11 -17.40 5.80 8.14
C LEU A 11 -17.28 5.78 9.68
N LYS A 12 -16.06 5.97 10.17
CA LYS A 12 -15.71 6.00 11.60
C LYS A 12 -14.72 7.13 11.89
N PRO A 13 -14.62 7.60 13.13
CA PRO A 13 -13.57 8.54 13.54
C PRO A 13 -12.17 7.96 13.28
N ILE A 14 -11.27 8.79 12.79
CA ILE A 14 -9.88 8.44 12.47
C ILE A 14 -8.96 9.25 13.39
N ASN A 15 -8.26 8.57 14.27
CA ASN A 15 -7.27 9.15 15.17
C ASN A 15 -5.93 8.46 14.99
N VAL A 16 -5.08 9.04 14.14
CA VAL A 16 -3.77 8.47 13.74
C VAL A 16 -2.67 9.55 13.77
N GLN A 17 -2.86 10.56 14.61
CA GLN A 17 -1.90 11.65 14.75
C GLN A 17 -0.54 11.14 15.22
N ASP A 18 0.54 11.72 14.69
CA ASP A 18 1.93 11.33 14.91
C ASP A 18 2.26 9.88 14.56
N GLY A 19 1.34 9.21 13.86
CA GLY A 19 1.40 7.80 13.53
C GLY A 19 1.89 7.51 12.10
N PHE A 20 1.38 6.41 11.56
CA PHE A 20 1.84 5.83 10.31
C PHE A 20 0.70 5.65 9.30
N LEU A 21 1.02 5.88 8.03
CA LEU A 21 0.20 5.45 6.91
C LEU A 21 0.95 4.36 6.14
N VAL A 22 0.34 3.21 5.95
CA VAL A 22 0.89 2.12 5.12
C VAL A 22 0.15 2.09 3.78
N ASP A 23 0.91 2.06 2.70
CA ASP A 23 0.43 1.90 1.34
C ASP A 23 0.28 0.41 1.02
N GLY A 24 -0.96 -0.05 0.93
CA GLY A 24 -1.35 -1.42 0.60
C GLY A 24 -1.89 -1.58 -0.82
N PHE A 25 -1.60 -0.65 -1.74
CA PHE A 25 -1.95 -0.85 -3.14
C PHE A 25 -1.15 -2.02 -3.73
N PRO A 26 -1.76 -2.79 -4.66
CA PRO A 26 -1.09 -3.92 -5.29
C PRO A 26 0.22 -3.50 -5.97
N SER A 27 1.27 -4.26 -5.72
CA SER A 27 2.58 -4.18 -6.36
C SER A 27 2.90 -5.47 -7.12
N ALA A 28 4.07 -5.58 -7.73
CA ALA A 28 4.53 -6.80 -8.38
C ALA A 28 4.41 -8.00 -7.41
N GLY A 29 3.86 -9.12 -7.87
CA GLY A 29 3.60 -10.31 -7.05
C GLY A 29 2.55 -10.11 -5.93
N PHE A 30 1.78 -9.02 -5.98
CA PHE A 30 0.77 -8.64 -4.98
C PHE A 30 1.29 -8.54 -3.54
N ALA A 31 2.60 -8.53 -3.33
CA ALA A 31 3.21 -8.63 -2.01
C ALA A 31 2.77 -7.52 -1.05
N SER A 32 2.61 -6.28 -1.55
CA SER A 32 2.13 -5.14 -0.73
C SER A 32 0.70 -5.34 -0.25
N ALA A 33 -0.20 -5.80 -1.13
CA ALA A 33 -1.59 -6.06 -0.78
C ALA A 33 -1.70 -7.22 0.23
N ILE A 34 -0.98 -8.32 -0.02
CA ILE A 34 -0.94 -9.50 0.86
C ILE A 34 -0.40 -9.13 2.25
N ALA A 35 0.72 -8.41 2.31
CA ALA A 35 1.29 -7.96 3.58
C ALA A 35 0.31 -7.05 4.35
N SER A 36 -0.37 -6.15 3.65
CA SER A 36 -1.36 -5.25 4.25
C SER A 36 -2.58 -6.00 4.77
N GLU A 37 -3.12 -6.98 4.04
CA GLU A 37 -4.23 -7.81 4.51
C GLU A 37 -3.83 -8.62 5.75
N SER A 38 -2.61 -9.18 5.78
CA SER A 38 -2.11 -9.88 6.96
C SER A 38 -2.02 -8.96 8.18
N LEU A 39 -1.49 -7.73 8.01
CA LEU A 39 -1.47 -6.72 9.08
C LEU A 39 -2.87 -6.38 9.58
N ILE A 40 -3.83 -6.18 8.67
CA ILE A 40 -5.22 -5.84 8.98
C ILE A 40 -5.84 -6.93 9.85
N HIS A 41 -5.70 -8.19 9.46
CA HIS A 41 -6.29 -9.30 10.20
C HIS A 41 -5.60 -9.59 11.53
N THR A 42 -4.27 -9.56 11.54
CA THR A 42 -3.50 -9.93 12.75
C THR A 42 -3.60 -8.86 13.84
N THR A 43 -3.64 -7.59 13.46
CA THR A 43 -3.57 -6.46 14.40
C THR A 43 -4.94 -5.86 14.73
N GLY A 44 -6.04 -6.39 14.15
CA GLY A 44 -7.40 -5.97 14.46
C GLY A 44 -7.76 -4.57 13.94
N PHE A 45 -7.34 -4.25 12.72
CA PHE A 45 -7.74 -3.01 12.05
C PHE A 45 -9.23 -3.03 11.70
N GLU A 46 -9.85 -1.85 11.77
CA GLU A 46 -11.24 -1.65 11.36
C GLU A 46 -11.33 -0.78 10.10
N VAL A 47 -12.34 -1.02 9.27
CA VAL A 47 -12.64 -0.14 8.13
C VAL A 47 -13.12 1.21 8.66
N ALA A 48 -12.39 2.28 8.36
CA ALA A 48 -12.72 3.64 8.78
C ALA A 48 -13.19 4.54 7.65
N ALA A 49 -12.79 4.26 6.41
CA ALA A 49 -13.24 5.03 5.26
C ALA A 49 -13.20 4.20 3.97
N ILE A 50 -13.93 4.66 2.97
CA ILE A 50 -13.84 4.19 1.60
C ILE A 50 -13.21 5.27 0.72
N ILE A 51 -12.52 4.83 -0.33
CA ILE A 51 -11.98 5.70 -1.37
C ILE A 51 -12.64 5.33 -2.68
N ASP A 52 -13.16 6.33 -3.38
CA ASP A 52 -13.78 6.18 -4.69
C ASP A 52 -13.29 7.23 -5.67
N SER A 53 -13.44 6.96 -6.96
CA SER A 53 -13.07 7.87 -8.05
C SER A 53 -13.83 7.53 -9.31
N ASP A 54 -14.21 8.57 -10.05
CA ASP A 54 -14.83 8.41 -11.37
C ASP A 54 -13.88 7.73 -12.39
N THR A 55 -12.60 7.54 -12.03
CA THR A 55 -11.59 6.83 -12.84
C THR A 55 -11.38 5.39 -12.41
N PHE A 56 -12.00 4.95 -11.32
CA PHE A 56 -11.95 3.57 -10.89
C PHE A 56 -12.92 2.70 -11.70
N PRO A 57 -12.60 1.43 -11.95
CA PRO A 57 -13.57 0.52 -12.55
C PRO A 57 -14.78 0.37 -11.61
N PRO A 58 -16.01 0.29 -12.16
CA PRO A 58 -17.24 0.17 -11.37
C PRO A 58 -17.44 -1.28 -10.90
N VAL A 59 -16.63 -1.72 -9.96
CA VAL A 59 -16.66 -3.07 -9.39
C VAL A 59 -17.03 -3.03 -7.91
N SER A 60 -17.70 -4.06 -7.44
CA SER A 60 -18.00 -4.29 -6.03
C SER A 60 -17.42 -5.62 -5.60
N LEU A 61 -16.75 -5.66 -4.47
CA LEU A 61 -16.27 -6.89 -3.85
C LEU A 61 -17.37 -7.48 -2.98
N ILE A 62 -17.69 -8.75 -3.18
CA ILE A 62 -18.63 -9.44 -2.29
C ILE A 62 -17.81 -10.27 -1.28
N LYS A 63 -17.95 -9.93 0.00
CA LYS A 63 -17.38 -10.70 1.10
C LYS A 63 -18.50 -11.06 2.08
N ASP A 64 -18.64 -12.33 2.35
CA ASP A 64 -19.70 -12.86 3.22
C ASP A 64 -21.13 -12.42 2.81
N GLY A 65 -21.37 -12.33 1.48
CA GLY A 65 -22.62 -11.85 0.89
C GLY A 65 -22.82 -10.34 0.94
N ILE A 66 -21.87 -9.57 1.45
CA ILE A 66 -21.98 -8.12 1.63
C ILE A 66 -21.13 -7.37 0.59
N PRO A 67 -21.70 -6.38 -0.13
CA PRO A 67 -20.97 -5.53 -1.04
C PRO A 67 -19.93 -4.66 -0.31
N ASN A 68 -18.73 -4.57 -0.84
CA ASN A 68 -17.65 -3.77 -0.32
C ASN A 68 -16.97 -2.97 -1.44
N TYR A 69 -16.52 -1.77 -1.10
CA TYR A 69 -15.65 -1.00 -1.99
C TYR A 69 -14.27 -1.65 -2.10
N PRO A 70 -13.68 -1.69 -3.31
CA PRO A 70 -12.37 -2.31 -3.52
C PRO A 70 -11.21 -1.51 -2.91
N THR A 71 -11.39 -0.22 -2.65
CA THR A 71 -10.36 0.63 -2.02
C THR A 71 -10.90 1.22 -0.72
N ARG A 72 -10.23 0.92 0.37
CA ARG A 72 -10.65 1.27 1.72
C ARG A 72 -9.48 1.78 2.56
N ILE A 73 -9.80 2.52 3.61
CA ILE A 73 -8.86 2.90 4.66
C ILE A 73 -9.23 2.11 5.91
N PHE A 74 -8.26 1.35 6.38
CA PHE A 74 -8.34 0.66 7.66
C PHE A 74 -7.55 1.44 8.69
N VAL A 75 -7.99 1.44 9.93
CA VAL A 75 -7.29 2.10 11.04
C VAL A 75 -7.19 1.21 12.26
N GLN A 76 -6.10 1.37 12.98
CA GLN A 76 -5.92 0.90 14.34
C GLN A 76 -5.53 2.12 15.19
N ASN A 77 -6.52 2.67 15.88
CA ASN A 77 -6.38 3.96 16.59
C ASN A 77 -5.41 3.88 17.78
N GLU A 78 -5.32 2.72 18.47
CA GLU A 78 -4.40 2.55 19.60
C GLU A 78 -2.93 2.56 19.15
N LEU A 79 -2.67 2.11 17.93
CA LEU A 79 -1.33 2.09 17.34
C LEU A 79 -1.04 3.35 16.51
N ASN A 80 -2.03 4.22 16.30
CA ASN A 80 -1.95 5.37 15.38
C ASN A 80 -1.55 4.95 13.96
N VAL A 81 -2.12 3.86 13.45
CA VAL A 81 -1.80 3.34 12.13
C VAL A 81 -3.02 3.35 11.22
N ALA A 82 -2.84 3.86 10.02
CA ALA A 82 -3.79 3.71 8.92
C ALA A 82 -3.18 2.88 7.78
N ILE A 83 -4.00 2.10 7.11
CA ILE A 83 -3.63 1.33 5.91
C ILE A 83 -4.58 1.72 4.78
N PHE A 84 -4.02 2.18 3.67
CA PHE A 84 -4.75 2.30 2.41
C PHE A 84 -4.69 0.95 1.72
N SER A 85 -5.75 0.15 1.85
CA SER A 85 -5.86 -1.16 1.20
C SER A 85 -6.64 -1.03 -0.10
N SER A 86 -6.16 -1.65 -1.15
CA SER A 86 -6.85 -1.71 -2.45
C SER A 86 -6.67 -3.06 -3.11
N TYR A 87 -7.74 -3.50 -3.79
CA TYR A 87 -7.71 -4.62 -4.73
C TYR A 87 -7.65 -4.16 -6.19
N LEU A 88 -7.55 -2.82 -6.41
CA LEU A 88 -7.42 -2.24 -7.74
C LEU A 88 -5.95 -2.02 -8.08
N THR A 89 -5.52 -2.56 -9.21
CA THR A 89 -4.25 -2.17 -9.83
C THR A 89 -4.46 -0.84 -10.57
N LEU A 90 -3.85 0.22 -10.06
CA LEU A 90 -4.01 1.55 -10.63
C LEU A 90 -3.22 1.70 -11.93
N HIS A 91 -3.85 2.28 -12.94
CA HIS A 91 -3.16 2.68 -14.16
C HIS A 91 -2.07 3.72 -13.85
N GLU A 92 -0.94 3.67 -14.53
CA GLU A 92 0.24 4.53 -14.27
C GLU A 92 -0.07 6.03 -14.26
N SER A 93 -1.02 6.48 -15.10
CA SER A 93 -1.46 7.88 -15.14
C SER A 93 -2.06 8.37 -13.82
N LEU A 94 -2.49 7.47 -12.94
CA LEU A 94 -3.06 7.78 -11.63
C LEU A 94 -2.03 7.78 -10.50
N HIS A 95 -0.83 7.22 -10.70
CA HIS A 95 0.16 7.06 -9.64
C HIS A 95 0.55 8.39 -8.98
N LYS A 96 0.85 9.43 -9.75
CA LYS A 96 1.20 10.76 -9.20
C LYS A 96 0.04 11.40 -8.44
N GLN A 97 -1.18 11.16 -8.90
CA GLN A 97 -2.36 11.75 -8.29
C GLN A 97 -2.72 11.03 -7.00
N MET A 98 -2.62 9.69 -6.97
CA MET A 98 -2.79 8.91 -5.76
C MET A 98 -1.73 9.25 -4.71
N ALA A 99 -0.47 9.40 -5.11
CA ALA A 99 0.58 9.82 -4.20
C ALA A 99 0.29 11.19 -3.55
N ARG A 100 -0.14 12.18 -4.33
CA ARG A 100 -0.55 13.50 -3.80
C ARG A 100 -1.75 13.41 -2.87
N PHE A 101 -2.70 12.56 -3.21
CA PHE A 101 -3.88 12.33 -2.40
C PHE A 101 -3.52 11.70 -1.05
N MET A 102 -2.66 10.67 -1.03
CA MET A 102 -2.15 10.04 0.18
C MET A 102 -1.39 11.03 1.07
N LEU A 103 -0.50 11.84 0.48
CA LEU A 103 0.24 12.88 1.21
C LEU A 103 -0.68 13.95 1.80
N SER A 104 -1.67 14.40 1.04
CA SER A 104 -2.65 15.40 1.51
C SER A 104 -3.48 14.84 2.67
N TRP A 105 -3.91 13.58 2.56
CA TRP A 105 -4.65 12.89 3.60
C TRP A 105 -3.80 12.67 4.85
N ALA A 106 -2.57 12.21 4.68
CA ALA A 106 -1.62 12.02 5.78
C ALA A 106 -1.37 13.34 6.54
N LYS A 107 -1.18 14.44 5.81
CA LYS A 107 -1.02 15.78 6.40
C LYS A 107 -2.27 16.22 7.17
N LYS A 108 -3.46 16.00 6.61
CA LYS A 108 -4.75 16.34 7.26
C LYS A 108 -4.91 15.61 8.62
N HIS A 109 -4.45 14.37 8.71
CA HIS A 109 -4.58 13.54 9.91
C HIS A 109 -3.33 13.53 10.80
N GLY A 110 -2.36 14.43 10.56
CA GLY A 110 -1.15 14.57 11.39
C GLY A 110 -0.24 13.34 11.36
N ILE A 111 -0.28 12.54 10.30
CA ILE A 111 0.56 11.35 10.16
C ILE A 111 2.02 11.75 10.00
N LYS A 112 2.87 11.12 10.79
CA LYS A 112 4.31 11.39 10.83
C LYS A 112 5.09 10.67 9.74
N TYR A 113 4.74 9.40 9.47
CA TYR A 113 5.44 8.57 8.48
C TYR A 113 4.48 7.93 7.49
N ILE A 114 4.86 7.91 6.22
CA ILE A 114 4.20 7.14 5.18
C ILE A 114 5.14 6.01 4.78
N ILE A 115 4.66 4.77 4.85
CA ILE A 115 5.40 3.58 4.45
C ILE A 115 4.76 3.04 3.18
N THR A 116 5.53 2.98 2.12
CA THR A 116 5.16 2.38 0.84
C THR A 116 6.16 1.29 0.48
N SER A 117 5.83 0.48 -0.50
CA SER A 117 6.69 -0.64 -0.87
C SER A 117 6.67 -0.92 -2.37
N ILE A 118 7.75 -1.51 -2.86
CA ILE A 118 7.88 -1.89 -4.26
C ILE A 118 8.69 -3.18 -4.40
N GLY A 119 8.15 -4.12 -5.18
CA GLY A 119 8.92 -5.28 -5.64
C GLY A 119 9.89 -4.86 -6.73
N VAL A 120 11.14 -5.26 -6.58
CA VAL A 120 12.20 -5.05 -7.56
C VAL A 120 12.81 -6.38 -7.97
N ARG A 121 13.23 -6.50 -9.23
CA ARG A 121 14.04 -7.62 -9.66
C ARG A 121 15.50 -7.32 -9.33
N ALA A 122 16.07 -8.03 -8.36
CA ALA A 122 17.50 -7.95 -8.07
C ALA A 122 18.24 -9.02 -8.87
N PRO A 123 19.18 -8.66 -9.77
CA PRO A 123 19.90 -9.63 -10.58
C PRO A 123 20.78 -10.60 -9.76
N ASN A 124 21.10 -10.26 -8.51
CA ASN A 124 22.03 -10.99 -7.66
C ASN A 124 21.39 -11.61 -6.40
N GLN A 125 20.12 -12.00 -6.42
CA GLN A 125 19.44 -12.79 -5.36
C GLN A 125 19.79 -12.41 -3.89
N THR A 126 20.19 -11.20 -3.62
CA THR A 126 20.31 -10.77 -2.23
C THR A 126 18.91 -10.63 -1.66
N GLU A 127 18.56 -11.56 -0.77
CA GLU A 127 17.27 -11.53 -0.04
C GLU A 127 17.13 -10.31 0.88
N GLN A 128 18.02 -9.35 0.74
CA GLN A 128 18.13 -8.22 1.63
C GLN A 128 17.13 -7.13 1.26
N ILE A 129 16.24 -6.84 2.19
CA ILE A 129 15.37 -5.67 2.11
C ILE A 129 16.22 -4.41 2.26
N VAL A 130 16.00 -3.45 1.38
CA VAL A 130 16.55 -2.10 1.48
C VAL A 130 15.40 -1.08 1.47
N ALA A 131 15.64 0.14 1.94
CA ALA A 131 14.62 1.18 1.90
C ALA A 131 15.21 2.53 1.52
N ALA A 132 14.37 3.39 0.93
CA ALA A 132 14.69 4.76 0.63
C ALA A 132 13.85 5.70 1.49
N GLY A 133 14.45 6.77 2.02
CA GLY A 133 13.77 7.76 2.83
C GLY A 133 13.78 9.14 2.18
N SER A 134 12.62 9.81 2.13
CA SER A 134 12.47 11.15 1.55
C SER A 134 13.19 12.26 2.33
N THR A 135 13.34 12.10 3.64
CA THR A 135 13.93 13.05 4.57
C THR A 135 15.07 12.43 5.35
N GLU A 136 15.83 13.23 6.07
CA GLU A 136 16.85 12.72 6.99
C GLU A 136 16.23 11.91 8.13
N GLU A 137 15.10 12.36 8.67
CA GLU A 137 14.36 11.66 9.72
C GLU A 137 13.83 10.28 9.22
N ALA A 138 13.34 10.20 7.99
CA ALA A 138 12.93 8.93 7.38
C ALA A 138 14.13 7.97 7.22
N ARG A 139 15.29 8.46 6.79
CA ARG A 139 16.52 7.65 6.67
C ARG A 139 17.01 7.16 8.04
N LYS A 140 16.96 8.02 9.05
CA LYS A 140 17.29 7.63 10.44
C LYS A 140 16.36 6.52 10.93
N LYS A 141 15.06 6.64 10.71
CA LYS A 141 14.07 5.62 11.08
C LYS A 141 14.35 4.27 10.39
N ILE A 142 14.76 4.27 9.12
CA ILE A 142 15.17 3.07 8.38
C ILE A 142 16.36 2.39 9.07
N LEU A 143 17.39 3.15 9.44
CA LEU A 143 18.59 2.62 10.12
C LEU A 143 18.28 2.07 11.52
N GLU A 144 17.43 2.77 12.28
CA GLU A 144 16.95 2.31 13.60
C GLU A 144 16.18 0.99 13.52
N ALA A 145 15.47 0.75 12.41
CA ALA A 145 14.79 -0.52 12.15
C ALA A 145 15.74 -1.64 11.67
N GLY A 146 17.05 -1.37 11.57
CA GLY A 146 18.04 -2.34 11.07
C GLY A 146 17.89 -2.64 9.58
N ILE A 147 17.34 -1.71 8.80
CA ILE A 147 17.18 -1.81 7.35
C ILE A 147 18.26 -0.96 6.67
N HIS A 148 18.83 -1.45 5.57
CA HIS A 148 19.83 -0.70 4.82
C HIS A 148 19.19 0.40 3.98
N VAL A 149 19.80 1.59 3.99
CA VAL A 149 19.37 2.69 3.13
C VAL A 149 19.89 2.50 1.70
N LEU A 150 18.99 2.55 0.72
CA LEU A 150 19.34 2.49 -0.68
C LEU A 150 20.21 3.69 -1.07
N GLN A 151 21.41 3.44 -1.59
CA GLN A 151 22.35 4.51 -1.97
C GLN A 151 22.12 5.00 -3.39
N HIS A 152 21.83 4.08 -4.31
CA HIS A 152 21.61 4.39 -5.73
C HIS A 152 20.50 3.51 -6.29
N GLY A 153 19.63 4.09 -7.10
CA GLY A 153 18.55 3.35 -7.74
C GLY A 153 17.45 4.24 -8.30
N THR A 154 16.49 3.60 -8.97
CA THR A 154 15.29 4.25 -9.50
C THR A 154 14.06 3.56 -8.91
N ILE A 155 13.14 4.33 -8.35
CA ILE A 155 11.90 3.84 -7.76
C ILE A 155 10.73 4.40 -8.56
N PRO A 156 10.02 3.58 -9.36
CA PRO A 156 8.86 4.01 -10.14
C PRO A 156 7.56 4.00 -9.32
N GLY A 157 6.46 4.37 -9.98
CA GLY A 157 5.10 4.21 -9.49
C GLY A 157 4.69 5.17 -8.37
N ILE A 158 3.75 4.73 -7.56
CA ILE A 158 3.29 5.45 -6.37
C ILE A 158 4.45 5.68 -5.39
N PRO A 159 5.29 4.67 -5.07
CA PRO A 159 6.40 4.86 -4.14
C PRO A 159 7.39 5.95 -4.57
N GLY A 160 7.79 5.98 -5.83
CA GLY A 160 8.67 7.02 -6.37
C GLY A 160 8.03 8.41 -6.32
N SER A 161 6.73 8.49 -6.61
CA SER A 161 5.98 9.74 -6.54
C SER A 161 5.83 10.23 -5.10
N LEU A 162 5.60 9.34 -4.14
CA LEU A 162 5.53 9.65 -2.71
C LEU A 162 6.88 10.16 -2.19
N LEU A 163 8.00 9.49 -2.53
CA LEU A 163 9.35 9.92 -2.14
C LEU A 163 9.66 11.33 -2.64
N ASN A 164 9.43 11.60 -3.93
CA ASN A 164 9.71 12.89 -4.52
C ASN A 164 8.86 14.03 -3.90
N GLN A 165 7.56 13.79 -3.73
CA GLN A 165 6.66 14.78 -3.13
C GLN A 165 6.92 14.92 -1.62
N GLY A 166 7.25 13.84 -0.93
CA GLY A 166 7.65 13.84 0.48
C GLY A 166 8.90 14.67 0.72
N MET A 167 9.92 14.52 -0.13
CA MET A 167 11.13 15.34 -0.09
C MET A 167 10.82 16.84 -0.23
N LEU A 168 9.95 17.20 -1.18
CA LEU A 168 9.58 18.59 -1.42
C LEU A 168 8.73 19.20 -0.30
N SER A 169 7.89 18.39 0.35
CA SER A 169 6.95 18.85 1.40
C SER A 169 7.48 18.68 2.82
N GLY A 170 8.64 18.03 3.01
CA GLY A 170 9.17 17.67 4.32
C GLY A 170 8.42 16.52 5.01
N GLN A 171 7.56 15.78 4.27
CA GLN A 171 6.84 14.63 4.79
C GLN A 171 7.75 13.40 4.80
N ASN A 172 7.80 12.67 5.92
CA ASN A 172 8.61 11.47 6.03
C ASN A 172 7.98 10.31 5.26
N VAL A 173 8.55 9.96 4.12
CA VAL A 173 8.17 8.80 3.32
C VAL A 173 9.28 7.77 3.35
N ILE A 174 8.93 6.52 3.59
CA ILE A 174 9.83 5.36 3.54
C ILE A 174 9.31 4.41 2.48
N ALA A 175 10.10 4.18 1.43
CA ALA A 175 9.81 3.16 0.43
C ALA A 175 10.67 1.93 0.69
N VAL A 176 10.02 0.82 1.01
CA VAL A 176 10.65 -0.50 1.24
C VAL A 176 10.76 -1.22 -0.10
N LEU A 177 11.97 -1.61 -0.47
CA LEU A 177 12.25 -2.39 -1.67
C LEU A 177 12.51 -3.84 -1.26
N PHE A 178 11.80 -4.76 -1.88
CA PHE A 178 11.95 -6.19 -1.66
C PHE A 178 12.13 -6.90 -2.99
N ASN A 179 12.78 -8.06 -2.98
CA ASN A 179 12.92 -8.86 -4.19
C ASN A 179 11.60 -9.57 -4.47
N SER A 180 11.06 -9.43 -5.68
CA SER A 180 9.80 -10.04 -6.09
C SER A 180 9.93 -10.83 -7.36
N MET A 181 9.29 -12.01 -7.40
CA MET A 181 9.11 -12.81 -8.60
C MET A 181 7.81 -12.38 -9.29
N GLU A 182 7.87 -12.03 -10.58
CA GLU A 182 6.74 -11.43 -11.30
C GLU A 182 5.55 -12.35 -11.57
N GLN A 183 5.65 -13.63 -11.33
CA GLN A 183 4.61 -14.60 -11.68
C GLN A 183 3.89 -15.11 -10.43
N GLY A 184 2.65 -14.64 -10.22
CA GLY A 184 1.78 -15.10 -9.16
C GLY A 184 2.03 -14.45 -7.79
N PRO A 185 1.32 -14.91 -6.75
CA PRO A 185 1.46 -14.39 -5.40
C PRO A 185 2.83 -14.76 -4.83
N ASP A 186 3.54 -13.76 -4.38
CA ASP A 186 4.88 -13.90 -3.80
C ASP A 186 4.80 -13.88 -2.28
N PHE A 187 4.55 -15.05 -1.68
CA PHE A 187 4.42 -15.21 -0.23
C PHE A 187 5.70 -14.89 0.52
N LYS A 188 6.84 -15.31 -0.04
CA LYS A 188 8.13 -15.07 0.59
C LYS A 188 8.40 -13.59 0.70
N SER A 189 8.19 -12.86 -0.39
CA SER A 189 8.34 -11.41 -0.42
C SER A 189 7.31 -10.71 0.45
N SER A 190 6.07 -11.20 0.49
CA SER A 190 5.03 -10.67 1.39
C SER A 190 5.41 -10.82 2.86
N ALA A 191 5.95 -11.99 3.26
CA ALA A 191 6.41 -12.22 4.62
C ALA A 191 7.61 -11.33 4.98
N GLN A 192 8.57 -11.18 4.07
CA GLN A 192 9.71 -10.27 4.27
C GLN A 192 9.27 -8.82 4.41
N LEU A 193 8.35 -8.36 3.54
CA LEU A 193 7.79 -7.02 3.61
C LEU A 193 7.03 -6.80 4.91
N CYS A 194 6.23 -7.76 5.32
CA CYS A 194 5.49 -7.73 6.57
C CYS A 194 6.43 -7.57 7.78
N MET A 195 7.51 -8.34 7.84
CA MET A 195 8.53 -8.20 8.87
C MET A 195 9.22 -6.83 8.84
N ALA A 196 9.47 -6.28 7.65
CA ALA A 196 10.06 -4.95 7.53
C ALA A 196 9.11 -3.86 8.03
N ILE A 197 7.81 -3.95 7.69
CA ILE A 197 6.79 -3.02 8.18
C ILE A 197 6.68 -3.12 9.71
N SER A 198 6.69 -4.33 10.29
CA SER A 198 6.63 -4.52 11.74
C SER A 198 7.82 -3.92 12.48
N LYS A 199 9.01 -3.84 11.86
CA LYS A 199 10.17 -3.13 12.43
C LYS A 199 10.04 -1.62 12.35
N LEU A 200 9.38 -1.10 11.29
CA LEU A 200 9.19 0.33 11.07
C LEU A 200 8.01 0.88 11.89
N VAL A 201 6.97 0.07 12.08
CA VAL A 201 5.70 0.46 12.73
C VAL A 201 5.58 -0.29 14.06
N PRO A 202 5.83 0.38 15.19
CA PRO A 202 5.72 -0.25 16.51
C PRO A 202 4.32 -0.82 16.76
N GLY A 203 4.25 -2.06 17.24
CA GLY A 203 2.99 -2.75 17.54
C GLY A 203 2.30 -3.39 16.34
N ALA A 204 2.70 -3.10 15.12
CA ALA A 204 2.22 -3.83 13.95
C ALA A 204 2.85 -5.23 13.92
N SER A 205 2.04 -6.25 13.75
CA SER A 205 2.49 -7.63 13.66
C SER A 205 1.84 -8.36 12.48
N CYS A 206 2.55 -9.33 11.95
CA CYS A 206 2.07 -10.18 10.89
C CYS A 206 2.07 -11.63 11.34
N ASP A 207 0.99 -12.33 11.05
CA ASP A 207 0.96 -13.78 11.19
C ASP A 207 1.37 -14.44 9.87
N ILE A 208 2.60 -14.94 9.84
CA ILE A 208 3.17 -15.61 8.67
C ILE A 208 2.37 -16.88 8.32
N SER A 209 1.74 -17.52 9.29
CA SER A 209 0.94 -18.73 9.06
C SER A 209 -0.35 -18.44 8.27
N THR A 210 -0.93 -17.27 8.44
CA THR A 210 -2.14 -16.84 7.74
C THR A 210 -1.86 -16.21 6.39
N LEU A 211 -0.63 -15.74 6.13
CA LEU A 211 -0.23 -15.12 4.87
C LEU A 211 -0.59 -15.95 3.63
N ASN A 212 -0.47 -17.28 3.71
CA ASN A 212 -0.79 -18.16 2.59
C ASN A 212 -2.29 -18.13 2.21
N LYS A 213 -3.19 -18.09 3.19
CA LYS A 213 -4.63 -18.01 2.92
C LYS A 213 -5.02 -16.64 2.37
N GLU A 214 -4.55 -15.61 3.02
CA GLU A 214 -4.85 -14.23 2.62
C GLU A 214 -4.33 -13.91 1.24
N ALA A 215 -3.18 -14.44 0.89
CA ALA A 215 -2.60 -14.26 -0.44
C ALA A 215 -3.43 -14.92 -1.54
N GLN A 216 -3.92 -16.14 -1.36
CA GLN A 216 -4.78 -16.79 -2.34
C GLN A 216 -6.09 -16.02 -2.54
N ILE A 217 -6.66 -15.49 -1.46
CA ILE A 217 -7.87 -14.69 -1.50
C ILE A 217 -7.61 -13.35 -2.21
N ALA A 218 -6.56 -12.64 -1.81
CA ALA A 218 -6.20 -11.35 -2.40
C ALA A 218 -5.86 -11.47 -3.89
N GLU A 219 -5.08 -12.49 -4.28
CA GLU A 219 -4.76 -12.76 -5.69
C GLU A 219 -6.01 -13.00 -6.52
N LYS A 220 -6.91 -13.85 -6.04
CA LYS A 220 -8.16 -14.14 -6.75
C LYS A 220 -8.97 -12.88 -6.96
N ILE A 221 -9.17 -12.09 -5.91
CA ILE A 221 -9.94 -10.84 -5.98
C ILE A 221 -9.30 -9.84 -6.94
N ILE A 222 -7.97 -9.63 -6.86
CA ILE A 222 -7.27 -8.68 -7.73
C ILE A 222 -7.39 -9.11 -9.20
N LYS A 223 -7.15 -10.41 -9.50
CA LYS A 223 -7.29 -10.92 -10.86
C LYS A 223 -8.70 -10.80 -11.42
N GLU A 224 -9.73 -11.13 -10.62
CA GLU A 224 -11.12 -10.97 -11.01
C GLU A 224 -11.43 -9.49 -11.27
N THR A 225 -11.00 -8.59 -10.40
CA THR A 225 -11.21 -7.15 -10.53
C THR A 225 -10.53 -6.57 -11.78
N ASP A 226 -9.29 -6.96 -12.06
CA ASP A 226 -8.55 -6.53 -13.26
C ASP A 226 -9.19 -7.07 -14.54
N ASN A 227 -9.68 -8.30 -14.55
CA ASN A 227 -10.38 -8.90 -15.69
C ASN A 227 -11.71 -8.19 -15.98
N GLU A 228 -12.51 -7.93 -14.95
CA GLU A 228 -13.75 -7.15 -15.10
C GLU A 228 -13.48 -5.74 -15.61
N ALA A 229 -12.43 -5.08 -15.12
CA ALA A 229 -12.03 -3.76 -15.60
C ALA A 229 -11.60 -3.77 -17.09
N LYS A 230 -10.97 -4.84 -17.56
CA LYS A 230 -10.62 -5.03 -18.98
C LYS A 230 -11.86 -5.29 -19.84
N ASN A 231 -12.73 -6.22 -19.42
CA ASN A 231 -13.95 -6.56 -20.12
C ASN A 231 -14.88 -5.35 -20.31
N LEU A 232 -15.00 -4.51 -19.28
CA LEU A 232 -15.79 -3.27 -19.35
C LEU A 232 -15.21 -2.27 -20.36
N LYS A 233 -13.87 -2.16 -20.45
CA LYS A 233 -13.23 -1.31 -21.46
C LYS A 233 -13.48 -1.84 -22.89
N GLU A 234 -13.32 -3.13 -23.11
CA GLU A 234 -13.52 -3.75 -24.42
C GLU A 234 -14.99 -3.68 -24.87
N GLY A 235 -15.95 -3.84 -23.95
CA GLY A 235 -17.38 -3.73 -24.24
C GLY A 235 -17.87 -2.30 -24.53
N MET A 236 -17.12 -1.26 -24.11
CA MET A 236 -17.44 0.13 -24.41
C MET A 236 -16.96 0.60 -25.79
N TYR A 237 -16.15 -0.18 -26.49
CA TYR A 237 -15.61 0.13 -27.82
C TYR A 237 -16.24 -0.74 -28.94
N GLN A 238 -17.26 -1.54 -28.64
CA GLN A 238 -18.12 -2.21 -29.61
C GLN A 238 -19.46 -1.48 -29.71
#